data_df63368c135657b103091b3cfa97f7cd
#
_entry.id   df63368c135657b103091b3cfa97f7cd
#
_cell.length_a   1.000
_cell.length_b   1.000
_cell.length_c   1.000
_cell.angle_alpha   90.00
_cell.angle_beta   90.00
_cell.angle_gamma   90.00
#
_symmetry.space_group_name_H-M   'P 1'
#
loop_
_entity.id
_entity.type
_entity.pdbx_description
1 polymer ?
#
loop_
_entity_poly.entity_id
_entity_poly.type
_entity_poly.pdbx_seq_one_letter_code
_entity_poly.pdbx_strand_id
1 'polypeptide(L)' 'VLAVDPDSLTWHMIKALQELSAKNDALETQNATFAARLTALEGE' A
#
# COMPACT_ATOMS: atom_id res chain seq x y z
N VAL A 1 25.75 -14.78 -16.37
CA VAL A 1 25.13 -14.78 -15.52
C VAL A 1 24.95 -13.71 -14.57
N LEU A 2 24.05 -13.73 -13.86
CA LEU A 2 23.70 -12.75 -13.03
C LEU A 2 24.43 -12.86 -11.81
N ALA A 3 25.38 -12.08 -11.63
CA ALA A 3 26.08 -12.10 -10.43
C ALA A 3 25.33 -11.45 -9.33
N VAL A 4 24.10 -11.33 -9.48
CA VAL A 4 23.32 -10.68 -8.48
C VAL A 4 23.14 -11.58 -7.31
N ASP A 5 23.31 -11.06 -6.14
CA ASP A 5 23.07 -11.79 -4.92
C ASP A 5 21.58 -12.05 -4.79
N PRO A 6 21.13 -13.30 -4.87
CA PRO A 6 19.70 -13.56 -4.79
C PRO A 6 19.12 -13.15 -3.47
N ASP A 7 19.87 -13.26 -2.40
CA ASP A 7 19.36 -12.89 -1.09
C ASP A 7 19.13 -11.39 -0.99
N SER A 8 20.06 -10.63 -1.55
CA SER A 8 19.91 -9.16 -1.54
C SER A 8 18.70 -8.73 -2.35
N LEU A 9 18.54 -9.33 -3.52
CA LEU A 9 17.41 -9.00 -4.37
C LEU A 9 16.09 -9.40 -3.69
N THR A 10 16.07 -10.57 -3.10
CA THR A 10 14.87 -11.04 -2.40
C THR A 10 14.52 -10.09 -1.25
N TRP A 11 15.53 -9.65 -0.52
CA TRP A 11 15.32 -8.74 0.59
C TRP A 11 14.72 -7.42 0.11
N HIS A 12 15.24 -6.89 -0.98
CA HIS A 12 14.70 -5.67 -1.55
C HIS A 12 13.24 -5.85 -1.96
N MET A 13 12.93 -6.98 -2.53
CA MET A 13 11.56 -7.25 -2.95
C MET A 13 10.63 -7.36 -1.74
N ILE A 14 11.09 -7.98 -0.68
CA ILE A 14 10.29 -8.08 0.53
C ILE A 14 10.01 -6.69 1.11
N LYS A 15 11.03 -5.85 1.15
CA LYS A 15 10.85 -4.49 1.66
C LYS A 15 9.89 -3.71 0.79
N ALA A 16 10.00 -3.87 -0.52
CA ALA A 16 9.09 -3.18 -1.43
C ALA A 16 7.66 -3.65 -1.24
N LEU A 17 7.48 -4.94 -1.03
CA LEU A 17 6.16 -5.47 -0.77
C LEU A 17 5.58 -4.95 0.53
N GLN A 18 6.41 -4.85 1.55
CA GLN A 18 5.96 -4.32 2.83
C GLN A 18 5.55 -2.87 2.71
N GLU A 19 6.32 -2.09 1.97
CA GLU A 19 5.98 -0.69 1.75
C GLU A 19 4.70 -0.55 0.95
N LEU A 20 4.55 -1.39 -0.06
CA LEU A 20 3.36 -1.34 -0.88
C LEU A 20 2.14 -1.76 -0.06
N SER A 21 2.29 -2.78 0.77
CA SER A 21 1.20 -3.23 1.61
C SER A 21 0.78 -2.13 2.59
N ALA A 22 1.76 -1.44 3.16
CA ALA A 22 1.45 -0.35 4.08
C ALA A 22 0.74 0.80 3.36
N LYS A 23 1.19 1.13 2.15
CA LYS A 23 0.54 2.17 1.38
C LYS A 23 -0.87 1.76 0.99
N ASN A 24 -1.04 0.49 0.67
CA ASN A 24 -2.34 -0.02 0.29
C ASN A 24 -3.32 0.10 1.45
N ASP A 25 -2.87 -0.28 2.65
CA ASP A 25 -3.71 -0.18 3.83
C ASP A 25 -4.08 1.29 4.10
N ALA A 26 -3.12 2.18 3.95
CA ALA A 26 -3.37 3.59 4.17
C ALA A 26 -4.38 4.13 3.15
N LEU A 27 -4.25 3.70 1.90
CA LEU A 27 -5.17 4.11 0.87
C LEU A 27 -6.58 3.59 1.13
N GLU A 28 -6.68 2.35 1.58
CA GLU A 28 -7.99 1.79 1.89
C GLU A 28 -8.66 2.56 3.02
N THR A 29 -7.90 2.90 4.05
CA THR A 29 -8.43 3.69 5.15
C THR A 29 -8.86 5.07 4.66
N GLN A 30 -8.03 5.70 3.83
CA GLN A 30 -8.34 7.00 3.30
C GLN A 30 -9.59 6.97 2.43
N ASN A 31 -9.72 5.92 1.60
CA ASN A 31 -10.89 5.79 0.75
C ASN A 31 -12.15 5.58 1.59
N ALA A 32 -12.06 4.79 2.65
CA ALA A 32 -13.20 4.59 3.52
C ALA A 32 -13.62 5.90 4.18
N THR A 33 -12.65 6.71 4.58
CA THR A 33 -12.92 8.00 5.18
C THR A 33 -13.60 8.93 4.16
N PHE A 34 -13.09 8.95 2.93
CA PHE A 34 -13.70 9.77 1.89
C PHE A 34 -15.13 9.32 1.60
N ALA A 35 -15.34 8.01 1.53
CA ALA A 35 -16.68 7.49 1.27
C ALA A 35 -17.65 7.90 2.38
N ALA A 36 -17.19 7.84 3.62
CA ALA A 36 -18.02 8.24 4.75
C ALA A 36 -18.36 9.72 4.68
N ARG A 37 -17.38 10.54 4.31
CA ARG A 37 -17.60 11.97 4.19
C ARG A 37 -18.57 12.29 3.07
N LEU A 38 -18.43 11.61 1.94
CA LEU A 38 -19.34 11.82 0.83
C LEU A 38 -20.76 11.45 1.21
N THR A 39 -20.91 10.33 1.90
CA THR A 39 -22.21 9.89 2.35
C THR A 39 -22.83 10.92 3.29
N ALA A 40 -22.02 11.47 4.18
CA ALA A 40 -22.51 12.48 5.11
C ALA A 40 -22.97 13.73 4.38
N LEU A 41 -22.19 14.14 3.36
CA LEU A 41 -22.56 15.31 2.59
C LEU A 41 -23.82 15.08 1.77
N GLU A 42 -23.94 13.88 1.20
CA GLU A 42 -25.10 13.57 0.39
C GLU A 42 -26.35 13.46 1.26
N GLY A 43 -26.18 13.03 2.50
CA GLY A 43 -27.30 12.89 3.41
C GLY A 43 -27.84 14.20 3.89
N GLU A 44 -27.08 15.28 3.63
CA GLU A 44 -27.60 16.58 3.96
C GLU A 44 -28.41 17.10 2.81
#